data_ac0fcf67f52845de51f4b60f6af11e36
#
_entry.id   ac0fcf67f52845de51f4b60f6af11e36
#
_cell.length_a   1.000
_cell.length_b   1.000
_cell.length_c   1.000
_cell.angle_alpha   90.00
_cell.angle_beta   90.00
_cell.angle_gamma   90.00
#
_symmetry.space_group_name_H-M   'P 1'
#
loop_
_entity.id
_entity.type
_entity.pdbx_description
1 polymer ?
#
loop_
_entity_poly.entity_id
_entity_poly.type
_entity_poly.pdbx_seq_one_letter_code
_entity_poly.pdbx_strand_id
1 'polypeptide(L)'
;LDISKFCYENSIGNFEFLSGIPGTLGGNIKMNAGCFGSSISDRLISCKIINRDGNIKEINKEDLIFNYRFSSIPRDSIVIEAKFEALPKNKKLIKEKLKKINNERMLNQPINFRTGGSTFKNTSKESAWKLIDKINFRGKVIGGAKVSNLHTNFLINNGKASSLDLELLGEEIRSK
;
A
#
# COMPACT_ATOMS: atom_id res chain seq x y z
N LEU A 1 6.73 1.96 12.14
CA LEU A 1 7.51 0.77 12.42
C LEU A 1 7.51 -0.08 11.16
N ASP A 2 8.67 -0.41 10.66
CA ASP A 2 8.76 -1.31 9.52
C ASP A 2 8.57 -2.76 10.02
N ILE A 3 7.34 -3.28 9.88
CA ILE A 3 7.02 -4.64 10.32
C ILE A 3 7.85 -5.68 9.56
N SER A 4 8.22 -5.41 8.31
CA SER A 4 9.04 -6.33 7.52
C SER A 4 10.46 -6.42 8.09
N LYS A 5 11.00 -5.32 8.62
CA LYS A 5 12.28 -5.30 9.31
C LYS A 5 12.22 -6.07 10.63
N PHE A 6 11.19 -5.82 11.44
CA PHE A 6 10.97 -6.58 12.68
C PHE A 6 10.87 -8.08 12.41
N CYS A 7 10.09 -8.48 11.41
CA CYS A 7 9.95 -9.88 11.02
C CYS A 7 11.27 -10.50 10.54
N TYR A 8 12.07 -9.76 9.77
CA TYR A 8 13.41 -10.19 9.36
C TYR A 8 14.33 -10.40 10.57
N GLU A 9 14.36 -9.46 11.51
CA GLU A 9 15.21 -9.54 12.70
C GLU A 9 14.87 -10.77 13.56
N ASN A 10 13.59 -11.13 13.62
CA ASN A 10 13.05 -12.26 14.40
C ASN A 10 12.86 -13.56 13.59
N SER A 11 13.38 -13.64 12.36
CA SER A 11 13.28 -14.83 11.50
C SER A 11 11.83 -15.26 11.20
N ILE A 12 10.92 -14.29 11.07
CA ILE A 12 9.51 -14.48 10.72
C ILE A 12 9.34 -14.19 9.22
N GLY A 13 8.88 -15.18 8.48
CA GLY A 13 8.65 -15.06 7.03
C GLY A 13 7.27 -14.54 6.65
N ASN A 14 7.12 -14.30 5.34
CA ASN A 14 5.86 -13.94 4.68
C ASN A 14 5.34 -12.52 4.95
N PHE A 15 6.18 -11.63 5.52
CA PHE A 15 5.93 -10.19 5.67
C PHE A 15 6.86 -9.33 4.81
N GLU A 16 7.69 -9.96 3.97
CA GLU A 16 8.67 -9.28 3.13
C GLU A 16 7.99 -8.32 2.13
N PHE A 17 6.77 -8.65 1.67
CA PHE A 17 6.00 -7.83 0.74
C PHE A 17 5.61 -6.46 1.31
N LEU A 18 5.55 -6.31 2.63
CA LEU A 18 5.26 -5.03 3.30
C LEU A 18 6.44 -4.04 3.21
N SER A 19 7.63 -4.51 2.85
CA SER A 19 8.79 -3.64 2.66
C SER A 19 8.51 -2.56 1.61
N GLY A 20 8.52 -1.30 2.05
CA GLY A 20 8.25 -0.15 1.19
C GLY A 20 6.77 0.11 0.86
N ILE A 21 5.80 -0.57 1.48
CA ILE A 21 4.40 -0.13 1.47
C ILE A 21 4.26 1.02 2.47
N PRO A 22 3.86 2.23 2.01
CA PRO A 22 3.71 3.36 2.91
C PRO A 22 2.48 3.21 3.81
N GLY A 23 2.48 3.92 4.94
CA GLY A 23 1.35 3.97 5.85
C GLY A 23 1.55 3.19 7.14
N THR A 24 0.51 3.18 7.97
CA THR A 24 0.48 2.47 9.25
C THR A 24 0.03 1.02 9.07
N LEU A 25 0.35 0.16 10.04
CA LEU A 25 -0.14 -1.22 10.04
C LEU A 25 -1.67 -1.29 10.03
N GLY A 26 -2.33 -0.46 10.83
CA GLY A 26 -3.79 -0.38 10.85
C GLY A 26 -4.39 0.04 9.49
N GLY A 27 -3.79 1.03 8.82
CA GLY A 27 -4.17 1.43 7.48
C GLY A 27 -3.96 0.31 6.45
N ASN A 28 -2.86 -0.43 6.57
CA ASN A 28 -2.59 -1.58 5.71
C ASN A 28 -3.63 -2.69 5.89
N ILE A 29 -4.07 -2.97 7.12
CA ILE A 29 -5.14 -3.94 7.39
C ILE A 29 -6.47 -3.43 6.82
N LYS A 30 -6.81 -2.17 7.06
CA LYS A 30 -8.04 -1.54 6.55
C LYS A 30 -8.14 -1.62 5.03
N MET A 31 -7.03 -1.43 4.34
CA MET A 31 -6.96 -1.46 2.87
C MET A 31 -6.62 -2.84 2.31
N ASN A 32 -6.49 -3.86 3.14
CA ASN A 32 -5.94 -5.15 2.72
C ASN A 32 -4.71 -4.95 1.81
N ALA A 33 -3.72 -4.23 2.33
CA ALA A 33 -2.53 -3.91 1.56
C ALA A 33 -1.80 -5.16 1.12
N GLY A 34 -1.38 -5.18 -0.14
CA GLY A 34 -0.69 -6.33 -0.70
C GLY A 34 0.05 -6.00 -1.98
N CYS A 35 1.09 -6.76 -2.26
CA CYS A 35 1.85 -6.78 -3.50
C CYS A 35 2.63 -8.09 -3.62
N PHE A 36 3.17 -8.35 -4.81
CA PHE A 36 3.95 -9.56 -5.08
C PHE A 36 3.21 -10.86 -4.72
N GLY A 37 1.90 -10.90 -4.98
CA GLY A 37 1.06 -12.08 -4.74
C GLY A 37 0.73 -12.36 -3.28
N SER A 38 0.99 -11.42 -2.37
CA SER A 38 0.65 -11.53 -0.95
C SER A 38 -0.14 -10.32 -0.46
N SER A 39 -0.97 -10.52 0.55
CA SER A 39 -1.75 -9.48 1.22
C SER A 39 -1.64 -9.60 2.75
N ILE A 40 -1.96 -8.52 3.46
CA ILE A 40 -1.84 -8.51 4.91
C ILE A 40 -2.83 -9.48 5.58
N SER A 41 -4.00 -9.70 4.96
CA SER A 41 -5.00 -10.65 5.43
C SER A 41 -4.53 -12.12 5.38
N ASP A 42 -3.48 -12.45 4.59
CA ASP A 42 -3.01 -13.83 4.49
C ASP A 42 -2.50 -14.39 5.83
N ARG A 43 -2.03 -13.50 6.70
CA ARG A 43 -1.45 -13.86 8.01
C ARG A 43 -2.18 -13.24 9.20
N LEU A 44 -3.23 -12.47 8.98
CA LEU A 44 -4.04 -11.88 10.04
C LEU A 44 -4.79 -12.98 10.80
N ILE A 45 -4.75 -12.93 12.12
CA ILE A 45 -5.56 -13.78 13.02
C ILE A 45 -6.75 -12.97 13.54
N SER A 46 -6.48 -11.81 14.14
CA SER A 46 -7.50 -10.90 14.66
C SER A 46 -6.98 -9.47 14.67
N CYS A 47 -7.87 -8.52 14.82
CA CYS A 47 -7.52 -7.13 15.09
C CYS A 47 -8.46 -6.52 16.13
N LYS A 48 -7.93 -5.59 16.95
CA LYS A 48 -8.74 -4.72 17.79
C LYS A 48 -8.99 -3.41 17.07
N ILE A 49 -10.23 -2.99 17.07
CA ILE A 49 -10.66 -1.71 16.55
C ILE A 49 -11.22 -0.85 17.67
N ILE A 50 -11.11 0.45 17.52
CA ILE A 50 -11.78 1.45 18.36
C ILE A 50 -12.72 2.27 17.47
N ASN A 51 -13.98 2.45 17.87
CA ASN A 51 -14.94 3.30 17.19
C ASN A 51 -14.88 4.75 17.70
N ARG A 52 -15.74 5.62 17.15
CA ARG A 52 -15.79 7.04 17.55
C ARG A 52 -16.27 7.27 19.00
N ASP A 53 -17.03 6.32 19.55
CA ASP A 53 -17.53 6.38 20.92
C ASP A 53 -16.49 5.86 21.94
N GLY A 54 -15.31 5.45 21.48
CA GLY A 54 -14.25 4.91 22.33
C GLY A 54 -14.41 3.42 22.65
N ASN A 55 -15.41 2.74 22.11
CA ASN A 55 -15.61 1.31 22.34
C ASN A 55 -14.56 0.49 21.58
N ILE A 56 -13.91 -0.42 22.29
CA ILE A 56 -12.92 -1.34 21.73
C ILE A 56 -13.57 -2.70 21.49
N LYS A 57 -13.35 -3.26 20.31
CA LYS A 57 -13.80 -4.61 19.93
C LYS A 57 -12.67 -5.38 19.26
N GLU A 58 -12.47 -6.62 19.66
CA GLU A 58 -11.63 -7.57 18.91
C GLU A 58 -12.50 -8.29 17.86
N ILE A 59 -11.98 -8.41 16.65
CA ILE A 59 -12.65 -9.06 15.52
C ILE A 59 -11.69 -10.08 14.95
N ASN A 60 -12.14 -11.32 14.83
CA ASN A 60 -11.35 -12.38 14.19
C ASN A 60 -11.36 -12.22 12.67
N LYS A 61 -10.33 -12.74 12.03
CA LYS A 61 -10.22 -12.68 10.56
C LYS A 61 -11.43 -13.31 9.86
N GLU A 62 -11.96 -14.39 10.40
CA GLU A 62 -13.11 -15.13 9.85
C GLU A 62 -14.38 -14.28 9.81
N ASP A 63 -14.51 -13.30 10.70
CA ASP A 63 -15.63 -12.36 10.76
C ASP A 63 -15.45 -11.16 9.81
N LEU A 64 -14.33 -11.10 9.09
CA LEU A 64 -13.98 -10.02 8.18
C LEU A 64 -13.93 -10.49 6.74
N ILE A 65 -14.48 -9.68 5.84
CA ILE A 65 -14.34 -9.88 4.40
C ILE A 65 -13.16 -9.06 3.91
N PHE A 66 -12.21 -9.72 3.24
CA PHE A 66 -11.08 -9.09 2.58
C PHE A 66 -11.13 -9.32 1.07
N ASN A 67 -10.99 -8.23 0.32
CA ASN A 67 -10.87 -8.24 -1.13
C ASN A 67 -9.73 -7.31 -1.57
N TYR A 68 -9.52 -7.17 -2.87
CA TYR A 68 -8.52 -6.25 -3.42
C TYR A 68 -8.75 -4.81 -2.92
N ARG A 69 -7.82 -4.30 -2.11
CA ARG A 69 -7.87 -2.95 -1.50
C ARG A 69 -9.16 -2.67 -0.74
N PHE A 70 -9.67 -3.68 -0.05
CA PHE A 70 -10.90 -3.61 0.73
C PHE A 70 -10.85 -4.52 1.96
N SER A 71 -11.41 -4.05 3.07
CA SER A 71 -11.83 -4.86 4.22
C SER A 71 -13.20 -4.40 4.71
N SER A 72 -13.97 -5.33 5.31
CA SER A 72 -15.26 -5.01 5.92
C SER A 72 -15.16 -4.33 7.29
N ILE A 73 -13.95 -3.97 7.75
CA ILE A 73 -13.76 -3.18 8.97
C ILE A 73 -14.59 -1.89 8.87
N PRO A 74 -15.37 -1.50 9.90
CA PRO A 74 -16.22 -0.29 9.86
C PRO A 74 -15.45 0.98 9.49
N ARG A 75 -16.08 1.88 8.74
CA ARG A 75 -15.41 3.10 8.21
C ARG A 75 -15.01 4.09 9.31
N ASP A 76 -15.76 4.13 10.38
CA ASP A 76 -15.62 5.02 11.54
C ASP A 76 -14.74 4.44 12.65
N SER A 77 -14.05 3.34 12.38
CA SER A 77 -13.16 2.68 13.33
C SER A 77 -11.71 2.74 12.90
N ILE A 78 -10.83 2.69 13.90
CA ILE A 78 -9.37 2.66 13.76
C ILE A 78 -8.87 1.33 14.30
N VAL A 79 -8.00 0.66 13.54
CA VAL A 79 -7.29 -0.55 14.02
C VAL A 79 -6.17 -0.10 14.96
N ILE A 80 -6.21 -0.55 16.20
CA ILE A 80 -5.26 -0.19 17.26
C ILE A 80 -4.28 -1.31 17.61
N GLU A 81 -4.66 -2.57 17.35
CA GLU A 81 -3.84 -3.77 17.61
C GLU A 81 -4.15 -4.81 16.55
N ALA A 82 -3.19 -5.67 16.21
CA ALA A 82 -3.42 -6.83 15.36
C ALA A 82 -2.56 -8.01 15.78
N LYS A 83 -3.10 -9.21 15.64
CA LYS A 83 -2.41 -10.48 15.85
C LYS A 83 -2.20 -11.14 14.49
N PHE A 84 -1.00 -11.65 14.26
CA PHE A 84 -0.63 -12.33 13.04
C PHE A 84 -0.03 -13.69 13.33
N GLU A 85 -0.23 -14.61 12.41
CA GLU A 85 0.48 -15.88 12.41
C GLU A 85 1.96 -15.63 12.12
N ALA A 86 2.83 -16.02 13.05
CA ALA A 86 4.28 -15.94 12.90
C ALA A 86 4.84 -17.27 12.42
N LEU A 87 5.28 -17.34 11.17
CA LEU A 87 5.89 -18.55 10.61
C LEU A 87 7.42 -18.41 10.61
N PRO A 88 8.14 -19.26 11.38
CA PRO A 88 9.59 -19.27 11.35
C PRO A 88 10.12 -19.54 9.94
N LYS A 89 11.13 -18.77 9.52
CA LYS A 89 11.76 -18.91 8.21
C LYS A 89 13.24 -18.60 8.28
N ASN A 90 14.03 -19.28 7.46
CA ASN A 90 15.45 -19.03 7.38
C ASN A 90 15.72 -17.55 7.04
N LYS A 91 16.50 -16.88 7.89
CA LYS A 91 16.82 -15.46 7.80
C LYS A 91 17.49 -15.08 6.46
N LYS A 92 18.29 -15.99 5.89
CA LYS A 92 18.92 -15.78 4.58
C LYS A 92 17.86 -15.68 3.47
N LEU A 93 16.88 -16.58 3.47
CA LEU A 93 15.78 -16.56 2.48
C LEU A 93 14.92 -15.30 2.60
N ILE A 94 14.64 -14.84 3.82
CA ILE A 94 13.93 -13.58 4.05
C ILE A 94 14.73 -12.41 3.46
N LYS A 95 16.04 -12.36 3.72
CA LYS A 95 16.94 -11.31 3.21
C LYS A 95 17.00 -11.29 1.69
N GLU A 96 17.08 -12.45 1.07
CA GLU A 96 17.08 -12.59 -0.40
C GLU A 96 15.77 -12.07 -1.00
N LYS A 97 14.62 -12.43 -0.41
CA LYS A 97 13.31 -11.95 -0.86
C LYS A 97 13.15 -10.44 -0.68
N LEU A 98 13.60 -9.88 0.44
CA LEU A 98 13.63 -8.43 0.68
C LEU A 98 14.48 -7.70 -0.37
N LYS A 99 15.68 -8.21 -0.67
CA LYS A 99 16.55 -7.65 -1.74
C LYS A 99 15.84 -7.66 -3.09
N LYS A 100 15.21 -8.78 -3.46
CA LYS A 100 14.47 -8.89 -4.73
C LYS A 100 13.34 -7.85 -4.80
N ILE A 101 12.51 -7.75 -3.76
CA ILE A 101 11.42 -6.78 -3.69
C ILE A 101 11.94 -5.34 -3.81
N ASN A 102 12.99 -5.00 -3.08
CA ASN A 102 13.58 -3.66 -3.12
C ASN A 102 14.13 -3.33 -4.51
N ASN A 103 14.84 -4.26 -5.15
CA ASN A 103 15.35 -4.07 -6.52
C ASN A 103 14.22 -3.85 -7.53
N GLU A 104 13.16 -4.66 -7.47
CA GLU A 104 12.00 -4.50 -8.34
C GLU A 104 11.31 -3.14 -8.14
N ARG A 105 11.23 -2.65 -6.89
CA ARG A 105 10.71 -1.32 -6.59
C ARG A 105 11.59 -0.22 -7.14
N MET A 106 12.91 -0.32 -6.96
CA MET A 106 13.86 0.66 -7.50
C MET A 106 13.76 0.78 -9.02
N LEU A 107 13.57 -0.33 -9.72
CA LEU A 107 13.44 -0.36 -11.17
C LEU A 107 12.11 0.19 -11.68
N ASN A 108 11.02 0.01 -10.92
CA ASN A 108 9.66 0.22 -11.43
C ASN A 108 8.89 1.35 -10.72
N GLN A 109 9.39 1.92 -9.65
CA GLN A 109 8.68 2.93 -8.85
C GLN A 109 9.56 4.15 -8.56
N PRO A 110 8.99 5.36 -8.52
CA PRO A 110 9.74 6.60 -8.27
C PRO A 110 10.08 6.79 -6.78
N ILE A 111 10.81 5.83 -6.18
CA ILE A 111 11.08 5.77 -4.74
C ILE A 111 11.90 6.97 -4.22
N ASN A 112 12.62 7.68 -5.10
CA ASN A 112 13.42 8.85 -4.75
C ASN A 112 12.61 10.16 -4.78
N PHE A 113 11.32 10.10 -5.09
CA PHE A 113 10.44 11.26 -5.14
C PHE A 113 9.42 11.23 -4.01
N ARG A 114 8.95 12.41 -3.62
CA ARG A 114 7.83 12.53 -2.66
C ARG A 114 6.54 12.10 -3.35
N THR A 115 5.97 11.00 -2.92
CA THR A 115 4.74 10.43 -3.48
C THR A 115 3.97 9.67 -2.41
N GLY A 116 2.66 9.60 -2.54
CA GLY A 116 1.79 8.76 -1.70
C GLY A 116 1.69 7.30 -2.14
N GLY A 117 2.48 6.89 -3.15
CA GLY A 117 2.40 5.55 -3.76
C GLY A 117 1.42 5.52 -4.94
N SER A 118 0.87 4.34 -5.25
CA SER A 118 -0.12 4.18 -6.31
C SER A 118 -1.40 4.94 -6.00
N THR A 119 -1.76 5.88 -6.87
CA THR A 119 -2.88 6.82 -6.66
C THR A 119 -4.23 6.15 -6.91
N PHE A 120 -4.34 5.36 -7.96
CA PHE A 120 -5.58 4.72 -8.37
C PHE A 120 -5.56 3.21 -8.13
N LYS A 121 -6.71 2.64 -7.79
CA LYS A 121 -6.90 1.19 -7.77
C LYS A 121 -6.91 0.65 -9.20
N ASN A 122 -6.39 -0.57 -9.38
CA ASN A 122 -6.56 -1.27 -10.65
C ASN A 122 -8.04 -1.61 -10.87
N THR A 123 -8.46 -1.66 -12.11
CA THR A 123 -9.77 -2.21 -12.49
C THR A 123 -9.71 -3.75 -12.53
N SER A 124 -10.85 -4.40 -12.70
CA SER A 124 -10.91 -5.86 -12.91
C SER A 124 -10.30 -6.29 -14.25
N LYS A 125 -10.20 -5.38 -15.21
CA LYS A 125 -9.75 -5.67 -16.58
C LYS A 125 -8.30 -5.25 -16.82
N GLU A 126 -7.86 -4.15 -16.21
CA GLU A 126 -6.56 -3.57 -16.52
C GLU A 126 -5.98 -2.79 -15.34
N SER A 127 -4.65 -2.73 -15.29
CA SER A 127 -3.96 -1.95 -14.26
C SER A 127 -4.06 -0.45 -14.55
N ALA A 128 -4.24 0.34 -13.48
CA ALA A 128 -4.43 1.80 -13.58
C ALA A 128 -3.27 2.49 -14.32
N TRP A 129 -2.02 2.04 -14.13
CA TRP A 129 -0.89 2.65 -14.81
C TRP A 129 -0.99 2.53 -16.34
N LYS A 130 -1.53 1.40 -16.87
CA LYS A 130 -1.73 1.23 -18.32
C LYS A 130 -2.83 2.15 -18.85
N LEU A 131 -3.91 2.33 -18.08
CA LEU A 131 -4.98 3.26 -18.45
C LEU A 131 -4.44 4.70 -18.54
N ILE A 132 -3.63 5.13 -17.55
CA ILE A 132 -3.02 6.45 -17.53
C ILE A 132 -2.02 6.63 -18.69
N ASP A 133 -1.29 5.59 -19.07
CA ASP A 133 -0.42 5.61 -20.25
C ASP A 133 -1.22 5.76 -21.56
N LYS A 134 -2.35 5.07 -21.70
CA LYS A 134 -3.22 5.16 -22.89
C LYS A 134 -3.73 6.56 -23.17
N ILE A 135 -3.97 7.36 -22.14
CA ILE A 135 -4.37 8.76 -22.27
C ILE A 135 -3.18 9.73 -22.40
N ASN A 136 -1.95 9.20 -22.58
CA ASN A 136 -0.72 9.97 -22.75
C ASN A 136 -0.39 10.95 -21.60
N PHE A 137 -0.69 10.57 -20.35
CA PHE A 137 -0.45 11.42 -19.19
C PHE A 137 0.92 11.23 -18.53
N ARG A 138 1.77 10.38 -19.06
CA ARG A 138 3.15 10.21 -18.58
C ARG A 138 3.89 11.55 -18.61
N GLY A 139 4.38 11.99 -17.45
CA GLY A 139 5.07 13.27 -17.31
C GLY A 139 4.17 14.50 -17.31
N LYS A 140 2.85 14.38 -17.41
CA LYS A 140 1.89 15.49 -17.31
C LYS A 140 2.08 16.24 -15.97
N VAL A 141 2.04 17.55 -16.04
CA VAL A 141 2.27 18.45 -14.90
C VAL A 141 1.06 19.37 -14.68
N ILE A 142 0.67 19.55 -13.43
CA ILE A 142 -0.23 20.62 -12.97
C ILE A 142 0.42 21.28 -11.74
N GLY A 143 0.71 22.58 -11.83
CA GLY A 143 1.45 23.27 -10.77
C GLY A 143 2.76 22.57 -10.42
N GLY A 144 2.94 22.17 -9.17
CA GLY A 144 4.10 21.39 -8.71
C GLY A 144 3.89 19.87 -8.71
N ALA A 145 2.70 19.38 -9.11
CA ALA A 145 2.40 17.95 -9.20
C ALA A 145 2.71 17.40 -10.59
N LYS A 146 3.21 16.15 -10.65
CA LYS A 146 3.58 15.50 -11.91
C LYS A 146 3.22 14.02 -11.90
N VAL A 147 2.72 13.49 -13.02
CA VAL A 147 2.65 12.05 -13.27
C VAL A 147 4.06 11.52 -13.47
N SER A 148 4.45 10.49 -12.74
CA SER A 148 5.79 9.93 -12.83
C SER A 148 6.09 9.40 -14.24
N ASN A 149 7.30 9.69 -14.72
CA ASN A 149 7.82 9.13 -15.97
C ASN A 149 8.14 7.63 -15.87
N LEU A 150 8.39 7.13 -14.65
CA LEU A 150 8.75 5.72 -14.44
C LEU A 150 7.50 4.84 -14.29
N HIS A 151 6.48 5.33 -13.56
CA HIS A 151 5.25 4.58 -13.30
C HIS A 151 4.06 5.55 -13.20
N THR A 152 3.21 5.56 -14.20
CA THR A 152 2.17 6.58 -14.38
C THR A 152 1.08 6.60 -13.30
N ASN A 153 0.91 5.52 -12.53
CA ASN A 153 0.00 5.51 -11.37
C ASN A 153 0.61 6.16 -10.10
N PHE A 154 1.78 6.83 -10.23
CA PHE A 154 2.40 7.58 -9.15
C PHE A 154 2.35 9.08 -9.48
N LEU A 155 1.63 9.83 -8.67
CA LEU A 155 1.71 11.28 -8.67
C LEU A 155 2.86 11.70 -7.73
N ILE A 156 3.77 12.50 -8.24
CA ILE A 156 4.95 12.98 -7.50
C ILE A 156 4.85 14.46 -7.22
N ASN A 157 5.27 14.85 -6.02
CA ASN A 157 5.47 16.25 -5.66
C ASN A 157 6.90 16.64 -6.06
N ASN A 158 7.02 17.56 -6.99
CA ASN A 158 8.30 18.06 -7.51
C ASN A 158 8.98 19.08 -6.57
N GLY A 159 8.54 19.10 -5.29
CA GLY A 159 9.07 19.97 -4.23
C GLY A 159 8.21 21.20 -3.94
N LYS A 160 7.29 21.57 -4.84
CA LYS A 160 6.44 22.77 -4.73
C LYS A 160 4.95 22.50 -4.98
N ALA A 161 4.52 21.21 -5.06
CA ALA A 161 3.12 20.89 -5.26
C ALA A 161 2.29 21.24 -4.02
N SER A 162 1.19 21.95 -4.24
CA SER A 162 0.11 22.05 -3.27
C SER A 162 -0.75 20.78 -3.26
N SER A 163 -1.58 20.59 -2.24
CA SER A 163 -2.57 19.51 -2.23
C SER A 163 -3.55 19.66 -3.41
N LEU A 164 -3.92 20.90 -3.75
CA LEU A 164 -4.80 21.20 -4.88
C LEU A 164 -4.19 20.76 -6.22
N ASP A 165 -2.89 20.98 -6.43
CA ASP A 165 -2.23 20.52 -7.67
C ASP A 165 -2.32 19.00 -7.84
N LEU A 166 -2.13 18.24 -6.76
CA LEU A 166 -2.23 16.77 -6.76
C LEU A 166 -3.68 16.34 -7.00
N GLU A 167 -4.64 17.01 -6.38
CA GLU A 167 -6.07 16.74 -6.54
C GLU A 167 -6.53 17.02 -7.99
N LEU A 168 -6.22 18.19 -8.53
CA LEU A 168 -6.54 18.56 -9.90
C LEU A 168 -5.93 17.60 -10.91
N LEU A 169 -4.67 17.18 -10.72
CA LEU A 169 -4.02 16.21 -11.59
C LEU A 169 -4.71 14.83 -11.51
N GLY A 170 -5.13 14.41 -10.31
CA GLY A 170 -5.90 13.19 -10.11
C GLY A 170 -7.28 13.25 -10.78
N GLU A 171 -8.00 14.37 -10.64
CA GLU A 171 -9.30 14.57 -11.28
C GLU A 171 -9.20 14.65 -12.82
N GLU A 172 -8.17 15.30 -13.35
CA GLU A 172 -7.94 15.32 -14.79
C GLU A 172 -7.70 13.91 -15.36
N ILE A 173 -6.92 13.07 -14.65
CA ILE A 173 -6.75 11.66 -15.04
C ILE A 173 -8.10 10.91 -15.02
N ARG A 174 -8.91 11.15 -13.96
CA ARG A 174 -10.17 10.44 -13.76
C ARG A 174 -11.24 10.81 -14.81
N SER A 175 -11.17 12.02 -15.34
CA SER A 175 -12.13 12.54 -16.33
C SER A 175 -11.90 12.02 -17.76
N LYS A 176 -10.77 11.38 -18.01
CA LYS A 176 -10.35 10.81 -19.32
C LYS A 176 -10.51 9.30 -19.37
#